data_6446c2176bed58cffbb515187ce479e5
#
_entry.id   6446c2176bed58cffbb515187ce479e5
#
_cell.length_a   1.000
_cell.length_b   1.000
_cell.length_c   1.000
_cell.angle_alpha   90.00
_cell.angle_beta   90.00
_cell.angle_gamma   90.00
#
_symmetry.space_group_name_H-M   'P 1'
#
loop_
_entity.id
_entity.type
_entity.pdbx_description
1 polymer ?
#
loop_
_entity_poly.entity_id
_entity_poly.type
_entity_poly.pdbx_seq_one_letter_code
_entity_poly.pdbx_strand_id
1 'polypeptide(L)'
;MAKVVVDAGHGGSDPGAVYEGRQEKDDNLRLALAVGELLSQNGVDVLYTRTDDVYDSPYRKAMIANESGADYLISFHRNASPIAGNASGIETLVYADRGVAAQMARDINRELAALGFRDIGVIERPGLAVLRRSRMPAVLIETGFIDNDADNLKFDEEFEEIAAAISNGILETLRNEGQLPDSISSVSYPPESSNNSQNERPPSPLSDNTPASKLYRVQVGAFKNRNYAYELNSQLTEEGFPAFILMD
;
A
#
# COMPACT_ATOMS: atom_id res chain seq x y z
N MET A 1 18.05 9.31 -10.36
CA MET A 1 16.81 8.53 -10.18
C MET A 1 16.60 8.43 -8.69
N ALA A 2 15.50 8.92 -8.18
CA ALA A 2 15.18 8.84 -6.75
C ALA A 2 15.08 7.38 -6.31
N LYS A 3 15.63 7.07 -5.13
CA LYS A 3 15.53 5.76 -4.51
C LYS A 3 14.77 5.85 -3.20
N VAL A 4 13.72 5.06 -3.07
CA VAL A 4 12.79 5.10 -1.94
C VAL A 4 12.70 3.73 -1.28
N VAL A 5 12.81 3.69 0.05
CA VAL A 5 12.43 2.50 0.81
C VAL A 5 10.97 2.65 1.24
N VAL A 6 10.17 1.67 0.86
CA VAL A 6 8.78 1.49 1.27
C VAL A 6 8.74 0.50 2.43
N ASP A 7 8.26 0.95 3.57
CA ASP A 7 8.16 0.16 4.78
C ASP A 7 6.70 -0.14 5.11
N ALA A 8 6.33 -1.41 5.09
CA ALA A 8 5.04 -1.84 5.62
C ALA A 8 5.15 -2.05 7.14
N GLY A 9 4.48 -1.21 7.92
CA GLY A 9 4.45 -1.27 9.38
C GLY A 9 4.06 -2.65 9.91
N HIS A 10 4.57 -3.04 11.09
CA HIS A 10 4.30 -4.32 11.72
C HIS A 10 4.71 -5.53 10.85
N GLY A 11 4.12 -6.72 11.10
CA GLY A 11 4.34 -7.94 10.32
C GLY A 11 4.60 -9.18 11.19
N GLY A 12 4.31 -10.36 10.66
CA GLY A 12 4.50 -11.64 11.33
C GLY A 12 3.78 -11.71 12.68
N SER A 13 4.55 -11.86 13.74
CA SER A 13 4.05 -11.94 15.12
C SER A 13 3.56 -10.60 15.70
N ASP A 14 3.81 -9.48 15.04
CA ASP A 14 3.32 -8.15 15.43
C ASP A 14 2.15 -7.74 14.52
N PRO A 15 0.91 -7.88 14.96
CA PRO A 15 -0.26 -7.55 14.14
C PRO A 15 -0.47 -6.03 14.00
N GLY A 16 0.21 -5.19 14.81
CA GLY A 16 -0.17 -3.81 15.00
C GLY A 16 -1.50 -3.68 15.75
N ALA A 17 -2.25 -2.62 15.49
CA ALA A 17 -3.58 -2.48 16.02
C ALA A 17 -4.52 -3.54 15.42
N VAL A 18 -5.46 -4.02 16.25
CA VAL A 18 -6.44 -5.03 15.85
C VAL A 18 -7.85 -4.54 16.19
N TYR A 19 -8.73 -4.55 15.22
CA TYR A 19 -10.13 -4.17 15.40
C TYR A 19 -11.04 -5.14 14.63
N GLU A 20 -11.95 -5.80 15.33
CA GLU A 20 -12.91 -6.77 14.77
C GLU A 20 -12.28 -7.85 13.86
N GLY A 21 -11.06 -8.28 14.21
CA GLY A 21 -10.30 -9.28 13.47
C GLY A 21 -9.42 -8.71 12.33
N ARG A 22 -9.62 -7.45 11.95
CA ARG A 22 -8.73 -6.74 11.01
C ARG A 22 -7.40 -6.43 11.69
N GLN A 23 -6.29 -6.73 11.05
CA GLN A 23 -4.94 -6.50 11.57
C GLN A 23 -4.26 -5.41 10.76
N GLU A 24 -3.68 -4.44 11.44
CA GLU A 24 -3.00 -3.30 10.82
C GLU A 24 -1.88 -3.74 9.86
N LYS A 25 -1.13 -4.78 10.22
CA LYS A 25 -0.03 -5.31 9.40
C LYS A 25 -0.46 -5.71 7.98
N ASP A 26 -1.69 -6.19 7.81
CA ASP A 26 -2.21 -6.66 6.52
C ASP A 26 -2.57 -5.47 5.62
N ASP A 27 -3.26 -4.47 6.18
CA ASP A 27 -3.56 -3.21 5.49
C ASP A 27 -2.28 -2.49 5.08
N ASN A 28 -1.31 -2.41 6.00
CA ASN A 28 -0.04 -1.76 5.74
C ASN A 28 0.75 -2.43 4.62
N LEU A 29 0.77 -3.77 4.59
CA LEU A 29 1.45 -4.52 3.54
C LEU A 29 0.79 -4.28 2.18
N ARG A 30 -0.53 -4.41 2.12
CA ARG A 30 -1.31 -4.21 0.90
C ARG A 30 -1.07 -2.80 0.33
N LEU A 31 -1.16 -1.76 1.17
CA LEU A 31 -0.99 -0.38 0.74
C LEU A 31 0.44 -0.06 0.32
N ALA A 32 1.43 -0.53 1.10
CA ALA A 32 2.84 -0.35 0.79
C ALA A 32 3.23 -0.95 -0.57
N LEU A 33 2.74 -2.15 -0.88
CA LEU A 33 3.00 -2.80 -2.17
C LEU A 33 2.36 -2.03 -3.32
N ALA A 34 1.11 -1.59 -3.18
CA ALA A 34 0.40 -0.83 -4.20
C ALA A 34 1.08 0.51 -4.50
N VAL A 35 1.43 1.27 -3.47
CA VAL A 35 2.16 2.55 -3.62
C VAL A 35 3.54 2.33 -4.21
N GLY A 36 4.27 1.33 -3.75
CA GLY A 36 5.60 1.04 -4.27
C GLY A 36 5.58 0.64 -5.75
N GLU A 37 4.57 -0.10 -6.20
CA GLU A 37 4.38 -0.40 -7.61
C GLU A 37 4.13 0.86 -8.44
N LEU A 38 3.22 1.74 -8.00
CA LEU A 38 2.95 3.01 -8.67
C LEU A 38 4.19 3.90 -8.75
N LEU A 39 4.99 3.98 -7.68
CA LEU A 39 6.26 4.71 -7.69
C LEU A 39 7.25 4.12 -8.69
N SER A 40 7.37 2.79 -8.73
CA SER A 40 8.27 2.10 -9.66
C SER A 40 7.87 2.33 -11.13
N GLN A 41 6.58 2.28 -11.44
CA GLN A 41 6.04 2.59 -12.77
C GLN A 41 6.34 4.03 -13.19
N ASN A 42 6.56 4.93 -12.23
CA ASN A 42 6.89 6.34 -12.46
C ASN A 42 8.39 6.64 -12.32
N GLY A 43 9.24 5.64 -12.44
CA GLY A 43 10.69 5.81 -12.56
C GLY A 43 11.41 6.04 -11.22
N VAL A 44 10.80 5.64 -10.10
CA VAL A 44 11.44 5.60 -8.78
C VAL A 44 12.07 4.22 -8.55
N ASP A 45 13.30 4.17 -8.04
CA ASP A 45 13.92 2.92 -7.59
C ASP A 45 13.34 2.56 -6.20
N VAL A 46 12.55 1.49 -6.13
CA VAL A 46 11.81 1.10 -4.93
C VAL A 46 12.41 -0.14 -4.29
N LEU A 47 12.67 -0.05 -2.99
CA LEU A 47 13.02 -1.18 -2.13
C LEU A 47 11.98 -1.32 -1.01
N TYR A 48 11.70 -2.55 -0.61
CA TYR A 48 10.75 -2.83 0.46
C TYR A 48 11.48 -3.35 1.70
N THR A 49 10.98 -2.99 2.89
CA THR A 49 11.44 -3.63 4.14
C THR A 49 10.91 -5.05 4.25
N ARG A 50 9.69 -5.28 3.77
CA ARG A 50 9.07 -6.60 3.63
C ARG A 50 8.10 -6.63 2.45
N THR A 51 7.92 -7.78 1.86
CA THR A 51 6.91 -8.07 0.82
C THR A 51 5.97 -9.20 1.23
N ASP A 52 6.20 -9.76 2.42
CA ASP A 52 5.47 -10.88 3.00
C ASP A 52 5.08 -10.57 4.44
N ASP A 53 4.27 -11.46 5.06
CA ASP A 53 3.90 -11.35 6.48
C ASP A 53 5.04 -11.86 7.38
N VAL A 54 6.13 -11.10 7.45
CA VAL A 54 7.30 -11.37 8.29
C VAL A 54 7.52 -10.23 9.29
N TYR A 55 8.06 -10.58 10.46
CA TYR A 55 8.37 -9.60 11.49
C TYR A 55 9.78 -9.05 11.35
N ASP A 56 9.88 -7.75 11.26
CA ASP A 56 11.10 -6.97 11.50
C ASP A 56 10.82 -5.87 12.51
N SER A 57 11.73 -5.71 13.48
CA SER A 57 11.60 -4.63 14.45
C SER A 57 11.71 -3.25 13.77
N PRO A 58 11.10 -2.18 14.32
CA PRO A 58 11.23 -0.82 13.77
C PRO A 58 12.69 -0.36 13.65
N TYR A 59 13.56 -0.85 14.52
CA TYR A 59 15.00 -0.62 14.40
C TYR A 59 15.59 -1.31 13.17
N ARG A 60 15.24 -2.58 12.92
CA ARG A 60 15.74 -3.34 11.76
C ARG A 60 15.28 -2.72 10.46
N LYS A 61 14.02 -2.29 10.37
CA LYS A 61 13.45 -1.57 9.21
C LYS A 61 14.23 -0.28 8.91
N ALA A 62 14.55 0.53 9.93
CA ALA A 62 15.39 1.71 9.75
C ALA A 62 16.82 1.35 9.28
N MET A 63 17.39 0.22 9.74
CA MET A 63 18.72 -0.23 9.30
C MET A 63 18.69 -0.70 7.85
N ILE A 64 17.67 -1.44 7.43
CA ILE A 64 17.47 -1.81 6.02
C ILE A 64 17.48 -0.55 5.14
N ALA A 65 16.72 0.48 5.52
CA ALA A 65 16.72 1.74 4.81
C ALA A 65 18.10 2.40 4.78
N ASN A 66 18.80 2.48 5.90
CA ASN A 66 20.13 3.09 5.99
C ASN A 66 21.20 2.35 5.16
N GLU A 67 21.10 1.03 5.06
CA GLU A 67 22.05 0.19 4.32
C GLU A 67 21.75 0.19 2.81
N SER A 68 20.55 0.55 2.41
CA SER A 68 20.12 0.57 1.01
C SER A 68 20.69 1.72 0.18
N GLY A 69 21.13 2.79 0.85
CA GLY A 69 21.53 4.04 0.19
C GLY A 69 20.34 4.81 -0.41
N ALA A 70 19.13 4.60 0.10
CA ALA A 70 17.95 5.30 -0.37
C ALA A 70 17.93 6.78 0.03
N ASP A 71 17.25 7.58 -0.78
CA ASP A 71 17.06 9.00 -0.56
C ASP A 71 15.95 9.29 0.45
N TYR A 72 14.94 8.40 0.54
CA TYR A 72 13.77 8.55 1.42
C TYR A 72 13.34 7.21 2.01
N LEU A 73 12.68 7.30 3.18
CA LEU A 73 11.94 6.19 3.80
C LEU A 73 10.49 6.59 4.00
N ILE A 74 9.57 5.74 3.53
CA ILE A 74 8.13 5.93 3.65
C ILE A 74 7.53 4.71 4.34
N SER A 75 7.02 4.92 5.55
CA SER A 75 6.44 3.87 6.38
C SER A 75 4.91 3.98 6.38
N PHE A 76 4.23 2.87 6.22
CA PHE A 76 2.78 2.76 6.11
C PHE A 76 2.18 2.16 7.37
N HIS A 77 1.18 2.84 7.93
CA HIS A 77 0.48 2.49 9.14
C HIS A 77 -1.02 2.82 9.06
N ARG A 78 -1.78 2.28 10.00
CA ARG A 78 -3.16 2.66 10.30
C ARG A 78 -3.23 3.08 11.76
N ASN A 79 -3.80 4.24 12.01
CA ASN A 79 -3.93 4.78 13.37
C ASN A 79 -4.96 3.98 14.19
N ALA A 80 -4.87 4.11 15.50
CA ALA A 80 -5.88 3.59 16.43
C ALA A 80 -6.06 4.56 17.60
N SER A 81 -7.30 4.73 18.04
CA SER A 81 -7.63 5.60 19.17
C SER A 81 -7.78 4.79 20.48
N PRO A 82 -7.59 5.42 21.66
CA PRO A 82 -7.82 4.73 22.92
C PRO A 82 -9.26 4.23 23.13
N ILE A 83 -10.23 4.80 22.39
CA ILE A 83 -11.64 4.42 22.40
C ILE A 83 -12.05 4.27 20.94
N ALA A 84 -12.42 3.07 20.54
CA ALA A 84 -12.82 2.75 19.19
C ALA A 84 -13.92 3.70 18.67
N GLY A 85 -13.80 4.14 17.42
CA GLY A 85 -14.73 5.04 16.76
C GLY A 85 -14.63 6.53 17.15
N ASN A 86 -13.77 6.89 18.13
CA ASN A 86 -13.67 8.29 18.59
C ASN A 86 -12.83 9.21 17.70
N ALA A 87 -11.98 8.65 16.88
CA ALA A 87 -11.12 9.40 15.97
C ALA A 87 -11.27 8.90 14.54
N SER A 88 -11.02 9.78 13.57
CA SER A 88 -11.02 9.47 12.14
C SER A 88 -10.11 10.44 11.40
N GLY A 89 -9.66 10.07 10.21
CA GLY A 89 -8.84 10.90 9.35
C GLY A 89 -7.41 10.43 9.24
N ILE A 90 -6.58 11.21 8.57
CA ILE A 90 -5.17 10.88 8.29
C ILE A 90 -4.23 11.83 8.99
N GLU A 91 -3.07 11.35 9.35
CA GLU A 91 -1.93 12.17 9.77
C GLU A 91 -0.64 11.58 9.21
N THR A 92 0.36 12.44 8.98
CA THR A 92 1.69 11.96 8.61
C THR A 92 2.71 12.41 9.65
N LEU A 93 3.42 11.42 10.18
CA LEU A 93 4.37 11.61 11.27
C LEU A 93 5.77 11.83 10.71
N VAL A 94 6.48 12.77 11.30
CA VAL A 94 7.86 13.11 10.93
C VAL A 94 8.74 13.20 12.19
N TYR A 95 10.07 13.07 12.01
CA TYR A 95 11.00 13.29 13.11
C TYR A 95 10.95 14.74 13.61
N ALA A 96 10.90 15.69 12.67
CA ALA A 96 10.76 17.12 12.93
C ALA A 96 9.96 17.78 11.80
N ASP A 97 9.06 18.71 12.11
CA ASP A 97 8.23 19.43 11.14
C ASP A 97 9.05 20.49 10.39
N ARG A 98 10.01 20.04 9.60
CA ARG A 98 10.87 20.88 8.75
C ARG A 98 11.51 20.09 7.62
N GLY A 99 11.97 20.82 6.59
CA GLY A 99 12.66 20.24 5.44
C GLY A 99 11.77 19.36 4.57
N VAL A 100 12.42 18.58 3.72
CA VAL A 100 11.73 17.80 2.68
C VAL A 100 10.79 16.72 3.23
N ALA A 101 11.10 16.10 4.39
CA ALA A 101 10.20 15.13 5.01
C ALA A 101 8.86 15.77 5.39
N ALA A 102 8.90 16.95 6.00
CA ALA A 102 7.69 17.69 6.34
C ALA A 102 6.92 18.19 5.10
N GLN A 103 7.62 18.55 4.04
CA GLN A 103 6.97 18.90 2.77
C GLN A 103 6.28 17.67 2.15
N MET A 104 6.97 16.54 2.07
CA MET A 104 6.39 15.28 1.58
C MET A 104 5.15 14.87 2.39
N ALA A 105 5.22 15.01 3.72
CA ALA A 105 4.08 14.74 4.59
C ALA A 105 2.87 15.64 4.27
N ARG A 106 3.10 16.94 4.01
CA ARG A 106 2.02 17.86 3.61
C ARG A 106 1.45 17.53 2.23
N ASP A 107 2.32 17.17 1.28
CA ASP A 107 1.89 16.82 -0.09
C ASP A 107 1.04 15.54 -0.05
N ILE A 108 1.43 14.52 0.70
CA ILE A 108 0.64 13.30 0.91
C ILE A 108 -0.70 13.61 1.59
N ASN A 109 -0.68 14.36 2.70
CA ASN A 109 -1.91 14.71 3.41
C ASN A 109 -2.89 15.50 2.53
N ARG A 110 -2.40 16.42 1.71
CA ARG A 110 -3.22 17.19 0.78
C ARG A 110 -3.93 16.29 -0.23
N GLU A 111 -3.23 15.33 -0.82
CA GLU A 111 -3.82 14.39 -1.79
C GLU A 111 -4.87 13.48 -1.12
N LEU A 112 -4.59 12.97 0.08
CA LEU A 112 -5.56 12.18 0.85
C LEU A 112 -6.78 13.00 1.29
N ALA A 113 -6.57 14.26 1.68
CA ALA A 113 -7.67 15.16 2.03
C ALA A 113 -8.58 15.46 0.83
N ALA A 114 -8.03 15.49 -0.39
CA ALA A 114 -8.82 15.65 -1.61
C ALA A 114 -9.78 14.47 -1.87
N LEU A 115 -9.48 13.27 -1.34
CA LEU A 115 -10.38 12.12 -1.32
C LEU A 115 -11.44 12.22 -0.21
N GLY A 116 -11.43 13.27 0.62
CA GLY A 116 -12.40 13.48 1.69
C GLY A 116 -11.98 12.92 3.06
N PHE A 117 -10.74 12.50 3.24
CA PHE A 117 -10.22 12.26 4.59
C PHE A 117 -10.08 13.57 5.36
N ARG A 118 -10.37 13.52 6.65
CA ARG A 118 -10.02 14.62 7.55
C ARG A 118 -8.50 14.65 7.71
N ASP A 119 -7.86 15.75 7.32
CA ASP A 119 -6.45 15.99 7.59
C ASP A 119 -6.26 16.41 9.06
N ILE A 120 -5.58 15.59 9.85
CA ILE A 120 -5.20 15.87 11.23
C ILE A 120 -3.91 16.69 11.27
N GLY A 121 -3.08 16.57 10.24
CA GLY A 121 -1.87 17.35 10.04
C GLY A 121 -0.58 16.55 10.01
N VAL A 122 0.51 17.29 9.95
CA VAL A 122 1.87 16.74 10.07
C VAL A 122 2.30 16.83 11.53
N ILE A 123 2.65 15.68 12.13
CA ILE A 123 2.89 15.59 13.56
C ILE A 123 4.33 15.17 13.87
N GLU A 124 5.01 15.91 14.72
CA GLU A 124 6.35 15.50 15.17
C GLU A 124 6.28 14.31 16.12
N ARG A 125 7.04 13.26 15.81
CA ARG A 125 7.18 12.04 16.62
C ARG A 125 8.65 11.60 16.71
N PRO A 126 9.52 12.39 17.36
CA PRO A 126 10.96 12.07 17.45
C PRO A 126 11.26 10.80 18.27
N GLY A 127 10.27 10.27 18.98
CA GLY A 127 10.37 9.01 19.74
C GLY A 127 10.30 7.76 18.89
N LEU A 128 9.66 7.81 17.69
CA LEU A 128 9.49 6.64 16.84
C LEU A 128 10.82 6.17 16.26
N ALA A 129 11.13 4.89 16.46
CA ALA A 129 12.41 4.32 16.09
C ALA A 129 12.68 4.41 14.58
N VAL A 130 11.68 4.15 13.76
CA VAL A 130 11.80 4.22 12.29
C VAL A 130 12.16 5.63 11.83
N LEU A 131 11.58 6.67 12.41
CA LEU A 131 11.88 8.07 12.08
C LEU A 131 13.23 8.54 12.67
N ARG A 132 13.48 8.19 13.94
CA ARG A 132 14.68 8.64 14.67
C ARG A 132 15.96 8.00 14.17
N ARG A 133 15.91 6.75 13.71
CA ARG A 133 17.09 5.95 13.33
C ARG A 133 17.40 6.01 11.85
N SER A 134 16.49 6.50 11.03
CA SER A 134 16.73 6.74 9.61
C SER A 134 17.70 7.90 9.41
N ARG A 135 18.63 7.73 8.47
CA ARG A 135 19.64 8.74 8.11
C ARG A 135 19.18 9.64 6.97
N MET A 136 18.13 9.24 6.27
CA MET A 136 17.47 9.98 5.21
C MET A 136 16.19 10.62 5.74
N PRO A 137 15.60 11.59 5.01
CA PRO A 137 14.24 12.05 5.24
C PRO A 137 13.27 10.88 5.31
N ALA A 138 12.45 10.83 6.37
CA ALA A 138 11.54 9.74 6.64
C ALA A 138 10.16 10.29 7.03
N VAL A 139 9.11 9.66 6.53
CA VAL A 139 7.71 9.90 6.88
C VAL A 139 7.05 8.60 7.29
N LEU A 140 6.08 8.69 8.21
CA LEU A 140 5.20 7.59 8.58
C LEU A 140 3.76 8.06 8.37
N ILE A 141 3.04 7.39 7.49
CA ILE A 141 1.68 7.75 7.09
C ILE A 141 0.70 6.91 7.89
N GLU A 142 -0.19 7.58 8.62
CA GLU A 142 -1.33 6.96 9.29
C GLU A 142 -2.57 7.13 8.39
N THR A 143 -2.89 6.08 7.63
CA THR A 143 -3.93 6.11 6.59
C THR A 143 -5.28 5.73 7.19
N GLY A 144 -5.90 6.65 7.92
CA GLY A 144 -7.16 6.43 8.62
C GLY A 144 -7.00 5.62 9.90
N PHE A 145 -8.06 5.59 10.72
CA PHE A 145 -8.11 4.84 11.97
C PHE A 145 -8.69 3.45 11.73
N ILE A 146 -7.92 2.40 12.08
CA ILE A 146 -8.35 1.00 11.90
C ILE A 146 -9.54 0.66 12.80
N ASP A 147 -9.71 1.37 13.91
CA ASP A 147 -10.80 1.21 14.87
C ASP A 147 -12.00 2.16 14.59
N ASN A 148 -12.09 2.69 13.35
CA ASN A 148 -13.20 3.50 12.88
C ASN A 148 -13.81 2.90 11.59
N ASP A 149 -15.09 2.54 11.66
CA ASP A 149 -15.79 1.85 10.56
C ASP A 149 -15.86 2.68 9.28
N ALA A 150 -16.01 4.02 9.38
CA ALA A 150 -16.08 4.89 8.20
C ALA A 150 -14.71 4.99 7.51
N ASP A 151 -13.61 5.06 8.29
CA ASP A 151 -12.26 5.05 7.74
C ASP A 151 -11.93 3.68 7.12
N ASN A 152 -12.41 2.58 7.71
CA ASN A 152 -12.24 1.24 7.15
C ASN A 152 -13.01 1.06 5.85
N LEU A 153 -14.28 1.49 5.81
CA LEU A 153 -15.09 1.43 4.60
C LEU A 153 -14.42 2.22 3.47
N LYS A 154 -13.98 3.44 3.76
CA LYS A 154 -13.29 4.29 2.79
C LYS A 154 -11.96 3.66 2.33
N PHE A 155 -11.17 3.08 3.24
CA PHE A 155 -9.94 2.39 2.91
C PHE A 155 -10.18 1.20 1.96
N ASP A 156 -11.29 0.48 2.13
CA ASP A 156 -11.61 -0.68 1.30
C ASP A 156 -12.22 -0.29 -0.05
N GLU A 157 -13.14 0.69 -0.07
CA GLU A 157 -13.86 1.09 -1.29
C GLU A 157 -13.02 2.00 -2.21
N GLU A 158 -12.12 2.82 -1.66
CA GLU A 158 -11.29 3.77 -2.41
C GLU A 158 -9.79 3.41 -2.33
N PHE A 159 -9.48 2.12 -2.23
CA PHE A 159 -8.11 1.65 -1.98
C PHE A 159 -7.13 2.10 -3.07
N GLU A 160 -7.51 1.96 -4.34
CA GLU A 160 -6.70 2.34 -5.48
C GLU A 160 -6.48 3.86 -5.54
N GLU A 161 -7.51 4.64 -5.25
CA GLU A 161 -7.44 6.10 -5.19
C GLU A 161 -6.55 6.56 -4.03
N ILE A 162 -6.62 5.89 -2.88
CA ILE A 162 -5.74 6.16 -1.74
C ILE A 162 -4.29 5.88 -2.10
N ALA A 163 -3.99 4.74 -2.74
CA ALA A 163 -2.64 4.42 -3.19
C ALA A 163 -2.12 5.42 -4.21
N ALA A 164 -2.97 5.84 -5.17
CA ALA A 164 -2.64 6.87 -6.15
C ALA A 164 -2.40 8.24 -5.51
N ALA A 165 -3.24 8.65 -4.56
CA ALA A 165 -3.10 9.92 -3.84
C ALA A 165 -1.77 9.99 -3.07
N ILE A 166 -1.43 8.94 -2.31
CA ILE A 166 -0.15 8.87 -1.61
C ILE A 166 1.02 8.94 -2.60
N SER A 167 0.93 8.17 -3.69
CA SER A 167 1.97 8.16 -4.74
C SER A 167 2.14 9.55 -5.36
N ASN A 168 1.05 10.27 -5.64
CA ASN A 168 1.08 11.62 -6.20
C ASN A 168 1.77 12.61 -5.25
N GLY A 169 1.46 12.58 -3.95
CA GLY A 169 2.13 13.43 -2.96
C GLY A 169 3.65 13.18 -2.90
N ILE A 170 4.06 11.90 -2.94
CA ILE A 170 5.48 11.53 -2.97
C ILE A 170 6.13 12.02 -4.26
N LEU A 171 5.54 11.71 -5.43
CA LEU A 171 6.09 12.09 -6.74
C LEU A 171 6.18 13.60 -6.90
N GLU A 172 5.25 14.36 -6.36
CA GLU A 172 5.31 15.83 -6.37
C GLU A 172 6.51 16.33 -5.58
N THR A 173 6.73 15.83 -4.37
CA THR A 173 7.92 16.18 -3.60
C THR A 173 9.21 15.83 -4.35
N LEU A 174 9.30 14.62 -4.94
CA LEU A 174 10.50 14.20 -5.69
C LEU A 174 10.76 15.08 -6.92
N ARG A 175 9.72 15.56 -7.59
CA ARG A 175 9.84 16.54 -8.69
C ARG A 175 10.35 17.89 -8.20
N ASN A 176 9.78 18.40 -7.12
CA ASN A 176 10.18 19.66 -6.51
C ASN A 176 11.65 19.65 -6.06
N GLU A 177 12.15 18.48 -5.65
CA GLU A 177 13.57 18.26 -5.31
C GLU A 177 14.47 17.98 -6.54
N GLY A 178 13.93 18.03 -7.76
CA GLY A 178 14.66 17.82 -9.01
C GLY A 178 15.12 16.37 -9.25
N GLN A 179 14.51 15.41 -8.55
CA GLN A 179 14.89 14.00 -8.62
C GLN A 179 14.09 13.20 -9.66
N LEU A 180 13.04 13.80 -10.18
CA LEU A 180 12.21 13.26 -11.27
C LEU A 180 11.96 14.34 -12.33
N PRO A 181 11.79 13.95 -13.63
CA PRO A 181 11.42 14.87 -14.68
C PRO A 181 10.02 15.48 -14.46
N ASP A 182 9.83 16.74 -14.87
CA ASP A 182 8.52 17.44 -14.82
C ASP A 182 7.45 16.78 -15.69
N SER A 183 7.84 15.91 -16.62
CA SER A 183 6.93 15.26 -17.59
C SER A 183 6.15 14.07 -17.01
N ILE A 184 6.40 13.68 -15.76
CA ILE A 184 5.62 12.62 -15.11
C ILE A 184 4.26 13.23 -14.69
N SER A 185 3.20 12.81 -15.39
CA SER A 185 1.81 13.19 -15.06
C SER A 185 1.38 12.61 -13.71
N SER A 186 0.31 13.17 -13.13
CA SER A 186 -0.32 12.57 -11.94
C SER A 186 -0.71 11.12 -12.23
N VAL A 187 -0.47 10.26 -11.25
CA VAL A 187 -0.86 8.86 -11.31
C VAL A 187 -2.36 8.76 -11.08
N SER A 188 -3.04 8.08 -11.97
CA SER A 188 -4.38 7.55 -11.71
C SER A 188 -4.31 6.05 -11.91
N TYR A 189 -4.97 5.27 -11.06
CA TYR A 189 -5.29 3.91 -11.44
C TYR A 189 -6.10 3.99 -12.74
N PRO A 190 -5.83 3.13 -13.74
CA PRO A 190 -6.68 3.10 -14.92
C PRO A 190 -8.10 2.87 -14.42
N PRO A 191 -9.09 3.70 -14.86
CA PRO A 191 -10.47 3.43 -14.49
C PRO A 191 -10.73 1.99 -14.91
N GLU A 192 -11.28 1.20 -14.00
CA GLU A 192 -11.92 -0.06 -14.42
C GLU A 192 -12.75 0.32 -15.65
N SER A 193 -12.47 -0.31 -16.76
CA SER A 193 -13.21 -0.05 -17.99
C SER A 193 -14.68 -0.18 -17.62
N SER A 194 -15.35 0.96 -17.55
CA SER A 194 -16.78 1.05 -17.26
C SER A 194 -17.51 0.33 -18.38
N ASN A 195 -17.51 -0.98 -18.31
CA ASN A 195 -18.50 -1.78 -18.96
C ASN A 195 -19.79 -1.51 -18.23
N ASN A 196 -20.48 -0.51 -18.75
CA ASN A 196 -21.88 -0.25 -18.49
C ASN A 196 -22.65 -1.51 -18.93
N SER A 197 -22.69 -2.50 -18.07
CA SER A 197 -23.50 -3.70 -18.22
C SER A 197 -24.63 -3.56 -17.20
N GLN A 198 -25.76 -3.08 -17.73
CA GLN A 198 -27.06 -3.22 -17.13
C GLN A 198 -27.21 -4.60 -16.50
N ASN A 199 -27.79 -4.58 -15.28
CA ASN A 199 -28.36 -5.72 -14.56
C ASN A 199 -28.75 -6.89 -15.48
N GLU A 200 -27.85 -7.82 -15.70
CA GLU A 200 -28.21 -9.13 -16.19
C GLU A 200 -27.82 -10.17 -15.13
N ARG A 201 -28.88 -10.77 -14.58
CA ARG A 201 -28.87 -11.99 -13.80
C ARG A 201 -27.86 -12.98 -14.38
N PRO A 202 -27.02 -13.65 -13.58
CA PRO A 202 -26.09 -14.63 -14.10
C PRO A 202 -26.83 -15.66 -14.96
N PRO A 203 -26.34 -15.94 -16.18
CA PRO A 203 -26.98 -16.91 -17.05
C PRO A 203 -26.90 -18.30 -16.41
N SER A 204 -28.01 -19.00 -16.45
CA SER A 204 -28.09 -20.43 -16.14
C SER A 204 -27.05 -21.20 -16.97
N PRO A 205 -26.50 -22.33 -16.50
CA PRO A 205 -25.47 -23.06 -17.19
C PRO A 205 -25.94 -23.41 -18.61
N LEU A 206 -25.19 -22.89 -19.59
CA LEU A 206 -25.43 -23.15 -20.99
C LEU A 206 -25.14 -24.62 -21.28
N SER A 207 -26.09 -25.28 -21.94
CA SER A 207 -25.90 -26.60 -22.53
C SER A 207 -24.75 -26.58 -23.54
N ASP A 208 -23.84 -27.51 -23.33
CA ASP A 208 -22.66 -27.79 -24.12
C ASP A 208 -22.99 -28.03 -25.61
N ASN A 209 -22.73 -27.04 -26.45
CA ASN A 209 -22.57 -27.21 -27.90
C ASN A 209 -21.71 -26.09 -28.46
N THR A 210 -20.40 -26.11 -28.14
CA THR A 210 -19.41 -25.23 -28.77
C THR A 210 -18.19 -26.04 -29.19
N PRO A 211 -17.67 -25.88 -30.43
CA PRO A 211 -16.51 -26.64 -30.87
C PRO A 211 -15.27 -26.31 -30.04
N ALA A 212 -14.58 -27.35 -29.58
CA ALA A 212 -13.36 -27.30 -28.81
C ALA A 212 -12.29 -26.45 -29.47
N SER A 213 -12.01 -25.22 -28.97
CA SER A 213 -10.69 -24.60 -29.19
C SER A 213 -10.42 -23.20 -28.59
N LYS A 214 -11.22 -22.68 -27.66
CA LYS A 214 -10.79 -21.44 -26.97
C LYS A 214 -10.86 -21.62 -25.45
N LEU A 215 -9.71 -21.88 -24.84
CA LEU A 215 -9.55 -21.86 -23.41
C LEU A 215 -9.21 -20.42 -22.99
N TYR A 216 -10.01 -19.84 -22.10
CA TYR A 216 -9.68 -18.59 -21.42
C TYR A 216 -8.95 -18.95 -20.13
N ARG A 217 -7.75 -18.39 -19.93
CA ARG A 217 -6.95 -18.58 -18.74
C ARG A 217 -7.04 -17.36 -17.85
N VAL A 218 -7.35 -17.57 -16.56
CA VAL A 218 -7.22 -16.54 -15.53
C VAL A 218 -5.98 -16.92 -14.72
N GLN A 219 -4.99 -16.02 -14.68
CA GLN A 219 -3.78 -16.20 -13.87
C GLN A 219 -3.98 -15.45 -12.56
N VAL A 220 -3.93 -16.17 -11.44
CA VAL A 220 -4.17 -15.63 -10.10
C VAL A 220 -2.89 -15.35 -9.30
N GLY A 221 -1.71 -15.63 -9.89
CA GLY A 221 -0.41 -15.32 -9.27
C GLY A 221 0.76 -15.77 -10.13
N ALA A 222 1.92 -15.13 -9.93
CA ALA A 222 3.20 -15.53 -10.49
C ALA A 222 4.27 -15.42 -9.38
N PHE A 223 4.94 -16.51 -9.05
CA PHE A 223 5.83 -16.60 -7.91
C PHE A 223 7.22 -17.07 -8.31
N LYS A 224 8.27 -16.38 -7.86
CA LYS A 224 9.65 -16.86 -7.97
C LYS A 224 9.96 -17.98 -6.98
N ASN A 225 9.24 -18.02 -5.85
CA ASN A 225 9.37 -19.07 -4.84
C ASN A 225 8.29 -20.13 -5.07
N ARG A 226 8.75 -21.35 -5.33
CA ARG A 226 7.91 -22.52 -5.59
C ARG A 226 6.90 -22.79 -4.46
N ASN A 227 7.29 -22.60 -3.21
CA ASN A 227 6.44 -22.92 -2.06
C ASN A 227 5.20 -22.05 -2.01
N TYR A 228 5.30 -20.75 -2.33
CA TYR A 228 4.14 -19.85 -2.40
C TYR A 228 3.16 -20.23 -3.52
N ALA A 229 3.67 -20.68 -4.66
CA ALA A 229 2.82 -21.19 -5.72
C ALA A 229 2.02 -22.43 -5.29
N TYR A 230 2.67 -23.35 -4.55
CA TYR A 230 2.00 -24.53 -4.01
C TYR A 230 0.99 -24.19 -2.92
N GLU A 231 1.29 -23.24 -2.06
CA GLU A 231 0.41 -22.80 -0.99
C GLU A 231 -0.88 -22.18 -1.55
N LEU A 232 -0.77 -21.25 -2.50
CA LEU A 232 -1.94 -20.68 -3.18
C LEU A 232 -2.73 -21.74 -3.94
N ASN A 233 -2.06 -22.67 -4.62
CA ASN A 233 -2.72 -23.77 -5.31
C ASN A 233 -3.54 -24.66 -4.35
N SER A 234 -2.99 -24.93 -3.16
CA SER A 234 -3.70 -25.71 -2.13
C SER A 234 -4.93 -24.96 -1.61
N GLN A 235 -4.79 -23.67 -1.29
CA GLN A 235 -5.91 -22.83 -0.83
C GLN A 235 -7.04 -22.79 -1.86
N LEU A 236 -6.73 -22.52 -3.14
CA LEU A 236 -7.73 -22.50 -4.20
C LEU A 236 -8.42 -23.86 -4.37
N THR A 237 -7.67 -24.95 -4.24
CA THR A 237 -8.23 -26.30 -4.35
C THR A 237 -9.16 -26.63 -3.17
N GLU A 238 -8.79 -26.23 -1.96
CA GLU A 238 -9.62 -26.38 -0.76
C GLU A 238 -10.92 -25.58 -0.84
N GLU A 239 -10.88 -24.40 -1.49
CA GLU A 239 -12.06 -23.57 -1.74
C GLU A 239 -12.90 -24.04 -2.95
N GLY A 240 -12.51 -25.15 -3.59
CA GLY A 240 -13.26 -25.75 -4.69
C GLY A 240 -12.94 -25.22 -6.09
N PHE A 241 -11.86 -24.41 -6.22
CA PHE A 241 -11.36 -23.95 -7.53
C PHE A 241 -10.30 -24.91 -8.05
N PRO A 242 -10.47 -25.53 -9.23
CA PRO A 242 -9.43 -26.36 -9.84
C PRO A 242 -8.24 -25.47 -10.23
N ALA A 243 -7.14 -25.61 -9.50
CA ALA A 243 -5.94 -24.83 -9.71
C ALA A 243 -4.76 -25.74 -10.13
N PHE A 244 -3.86 -25.22 -10.95
CA PHE A 244 -2.63 -25.92 -11.34
C PHE A 244 -1.49 -24.93 -11.53
N ILE A 245 -0.25 -25.41 -11.27
CA ILE A 245 0.96 -24.61 -11.40
C ILE A 245 1.56 -24.87 -12.79
N LEU A 246 1.81 -23.78 -13.53
CA LEU A 246 2.62 -23.78 -14.73
C LEU A 246 4.02 -23.29 -14.38
N MET A 247 5.05 -23.92 -14.92
CA MET A 247 6.44 -23.46 -14.84
C MET A 247 6.87 -23.05 -16.24
N ASP A 248 7.30 -21.79 -16.38
CA ASP A 248 7.89 -21.24 -17.60
C ASP A 248 9.39 -21.50 -17.64
#